data_a1a18f95e48619a5e11f8cab2755f006
#
_entry.id   a1a18f95e48619a5e11f8cab2755f006
#
_cell.length_a   1.000
_cell.length_b   1.000
_cell.length_c   1.000
_cell.angle_alpha   90.00
_cell.angle_beta   90.00
_cell.angle_gamma   90.00
#
_symmetry.space_group_name_H-M   'P 1'
#
loop_
_entity.id
_entity.type
_entity.pdbx_description
1 polymer ?
#
loop_
_entity_poly.entity_id
_entity_poly.type
_entity_poly.pdbx_seq_one_letter_code
_entity_poly.pdbx_strand_id
1 'polypeptide(L)'
;MPISSPLHDQDVYPKSRSRLLIATLLLALFMLAGCEQSDPPSEPTTQLDPPQPGGTLKVATRNSATTYYLDRDETPTGPEHDLVESFANAHDWQVEWTLLDSTSEVLQALKDDEFHLAAAGLTHLPSRDEHFTQGPTHTDIVEQLVCHRDMRPLPHQVEDMAGVDIRVTADSSYAEKLQSLVNQQTGITFEEDPRTTEILLAEVAEKRIDCTVADSNIVQMIRRHFPHLEVAMNLTSGDKLGWYLPAGHQTLADMAKQWMASAEGQQHVATVQDRYYAYIGEFDFVDLRALNRRIDERLPNFIDLFLEAEEETGMPADLLAALAYQESHWDPQAVSPTGVRGIMMLTQNTAKSLGVDNRLNPAAAIDGGARYLADRHQRLPDTLPEPDRTYLALASYNIGRGHVLDAQKLARELGKDPHSWEDMKEVLPLKADKRYYPQTRYGYARGYEPVHYVQRIRNYQDVISAAMVFLPLEEG
;
A
#
# COMPACT_ATOMS: atom_id res chain seq x y z
N MET A 1 -34.67 -12.20 59.27
CA MET A 1 -34.95 -13.34 60.24
C MET A 1 -34.19 -14.52 59.74
N PRO A 2 -33.78 -15.28 60.69
CA PRO A 2 -32.35 -15.43 61.05
C PRO A 2 -31.93 -16.90 61.06
N ILE A 3 -30.68 -17.09 61.61
CA ILE A 3 -30.23 -18.23 62.43
C ILE A 3 -29.50 -19.34 61.63
N SER A 4 -28.35 -19.91 61.96
CA SER A 4 -27.41 -19.77 63.06
C SER A 4 -26.27 -20.75 62.83
N SER A 5 -25.11 -20.42 63.29
CA SER A 5 -24.00 -21.33 63.65
C SER A 5 -24.49 -22.29 64.78
N PRO A 6 -23.75 -23.27 65.30
CA PRO A 6 -22.40 -23.13 65.84
C PRO A 6 -21.48 -24.40 65.86
N LEU A 7 -20.18 -24.21 66.07
CA LEU A 7 -19.30 -24.57 67.22
C LEU A 7 -18.87 -26.00 67.53
N HIS A 8 -17.61 -26.08 67.89
CA HIS A 8 -16.93 -26.94 68.93
C HIS A 8 -16.23 -28.21 68.44
N ASP A 9 -15.15 -28.71 68.95
CA ASP A 9 -14.24 -28.31 70.06
C ASP A 9 -12.94 -29.11 70.01
N GLN A 10 -11.90 -28.49 70.44
CA GLN A 10 -10.81 -28.83 71.34
C GLN A 10 -10.04 -30.17 71.28
N ASP A 11 -8.73 -29.97 71.37
CA ASP A 11 -7.70 -30.47 72.33
C ASP A 11 -7.08 -31.82 72.03
N VAL A 12 -5.72 -31.92 72.12
CA VAL A 12 -4.82 -32.05 73.29
C VAL A 12 -3.36 -32.30 72.85
N TYR A 13 -2.44 -31.48 73.38
CA TYR A 13 -0.97 -31.81 73.48
C TYR A 13 -0.70 -32.95 74.41
N PRO A 14 0.52 -33.66 74.41
CA PRO A 14 1.73 -33.02 74.91
C PRO A 14 3.11 -33.48 74.34
N LYS A 15 4.06 -32.59 74.49
CA LYS A 15 5.50 -32.68 74.79
C LYS A 15 6.29 -34.01 74.60
N SER A 16 7.36 -33.92 73.85
CA SER A 16 8.67 -34.45 74.21
C SER A 16 9.80 -33.62 73.61
N ARG A 17 10.50 -32.93 74.50
CA ARG A 17 11.75 -32.19 74.20
C ARG A 17 12.92 -33.15 74.20
N SER A 18 13.99 -32.77 73.51
CA SER A 18 15.38 -33.23 73.64
C SER A 18 15.80 -34.39 72.74
N ARG A 19 16.09 -34.13 71.48
CA ARG A 19 17.11 -34.78 70.61
C ARG A 19 17.27 -34.10 69.24
N LEU A 20 16.99 -32.81 69.13
CA LEU A 20 17.00 -32.11 67.87
C LEU A 20 18.08 -31.01 67.78
N LEU A 21 19.15 -31.05 68.58
CA LEU A 21 20.14 -29.98 68.59
C LEU A 21 21.50 -30.36 68.00
N ILE A 22 21.71 -31.63 67.55
CA ILE A 22 22.98 -32.03 66.92
C ILE A 22 22.87 -32.30 65.45
N ALA A 23 21.65 -32.54 64.93
CA ALA A 23 21.42 -32.68 63.45
C ALA A 23 21.32 -31.36 62.66
N THR A 24 21.03 -30.28 63.35
CA THR A 24 20.90 -28.94 62.70
C THR A 24 22.23 -28.20 62.51
N LEU A 25 23.29 -28.58 63.22
CA LEU A 25 24.63 -27.96 63.12
C LEU A 25 25.46 -28.53 61.95
N LEU A 26 25.19 -29.77 61.52
CA LEU A 26 25.84 -30.42 60.38
C LEU A 26 25.16 -30.14 59.06
N LEU A 27 23.89 -29.72 59.11
CA LEU A 27 23.16 -29.25 57.86
C LEU A 27 23.41 -27.78 57.54
N ALA A 28 23.85 -26.96 58.50
CA ALA A 28 24.20 -25.58 58.32
C ALA A 28 25.62 -25.36 57.76
N LEU A 29 26.52 -26.38 57.85
CA LEU A 29 27.86 -26.26 57.25
C LEU A 29 27.95 -26.71 55.79
N PHE A 30 26.87 -27.33 55.23
CA PHE A 30 26.83 -27.77 53.86
C PHE A 30 26.10 -26.73 52.94
N MET A 31 25.53 -25.65 53.52
CA MET A 31 24.86 -24.59 52.78
C MET A 31 25.76 -23.36 52.50
N LEU A 32 27.06 -23.43 52.85
CA LEU A 32 28.03 -22.37 52.55
C LEU A 32 29.06 -22.76 51.48
N ALA A 33 28.88 -23.91 50.81
CA ALA A 33 29.57 -24.17 49.54
C ALA A 33 28.76 -23.46 48.46
N GLY A 34 29.27 -22.32 47.99
CA GLY A 34 28.64 -21.44 47.00
C GLY A 34 28.09 -22.22 45.81
N CYS A 35 26.79 -22.16 45.62
CA CYS A 35 26.27 -22.13 44.26
C CYS A 35 26.74 -20.83 43.65
N GLU A 36 27.83 -20.84 42.94
CA GLU A 36 27.94 -20.00 41.74
C GLU A 36 26.72 -20.38 40.89
N GLN A 37 25.70 -19.54 40.92
CA GLN A 37 24.71 -19.53 39.89
C GLN A 37 25.47 -19.17 38.62
N SER A 38 25.96 -20.18 37.93
CA SER A 38 26.20 -20.01 36.49
C SER A 38 24.83 -19.68 35.92
N ASP A 39 24.68 -18.46 35.48
CA ASP A 39 23.61 -18.09 34.54
C ASP A 39 23.54 -19.23 33.51
N PRO A 40 22.35 -19.75 33.20
CA PRO A 40 22.25 -20.70 32.12
C PRO A 40 22.98 -20.06 30.92
N PRO A 41 23.82 -20.84 30.19
CA PRO A 41 24.44 -20.29 29.00
C PRO A 41 23.30 -19.74 28.19
N SER A 42 23.32 -18.43 27.93
CA SER A 42 22.49 -17.83 26.90
C SER A 42 22.68 -18.71 25.68
N GLU A 43 21.63 -19.39 25.24
CA GLU A 43 21.67 -20.09 23.96
C GLU A 43 22.27 -19.09 22.99
N PRO A 44 23.28 -19.45 22.21
CA PRO A 44 23.82 -18.56 21.22
C PRO A 44 22.62 -18.21 20.33
N THR A 45 22.18 -16.97 20.33
CA THR A 45 21.29 -16.45 19.32
C THR A 45 21.96 -16.79 18.02
N THR A 46 21.45 -17.80 17.32
CA THR A 46 21.99 -18.22 16.03
C THR A 46 21.64 -17.08 15.09
N GLN A 47 22.62 -16.22 14.85
CA GLN A 47 22.52 -15.16 13.88
C GLN A 47 22.06 -15.79 12.56
N LEU A 48 21.00 -15.25 11.97
CA LEU A 48 20.47 -15.72 10.70
C LEU A 48 21.46 -15.35 9.57
N ASP A 49 22.20 -16.33 9.08
CA ASP A 49 23.07 -16.16 7.92
C ASP A 49 22.24 -15.88 6.65
N PRO A 50 22.76 -15.15 5.65
CA PRO A 50 22.10 -15.00 4.37
C PRO A 50 21.71 -16.37 3.78
N PRO A 51 20.49 -16.51 3.21
CA PRO A 51 20.05 -17.79 2.66
C PRO A 51 21.01 -18.31 1.58
N GLN A 52 21.22 -19.64 1.54
CA GLN A 52 21.88 -20.26 0.40
C GLN A 52 20.95 -20.29 -0.82
N PRO A 53 21.46 -20.43 -2.07
CA PRO A 53 20.60 -20.62 -3.23
C PRO A 53 19.56 -21.73 -3.02
N GLY A 54 18.29 -21.46 -3.33
CA GLY A 54 17.14 -22.31 -2.99
C GLY A 54 16.64 -22.20 -1.54
N GLY A 55 17.26 -21.35 -0.73
CA GLY A 55 16.86 -21.12 0.67
C GLY A 55 15.75 -20.08 0.82
N THR A 56 15.38 -19.79 2.07
CA THR A 56 14.26 -18.93 2.42
C THR A 56 14.74 -17.64 3.07
N LEU A 57 14.36 -16.51 2.49
CA LEU A 57 14.52 -15.17 3.04
C LEU A 57 13.30 -14.86 3.93
N LYS A 58 13.49 -14.75 5.24
CA LYS A 58 12.43 -14.39 6.19
C LYS A 58 12.32 -12.88 6.28
N VAL A 59 11.13 -12.34 6.03
CA VAL A 59 10.89 -10.90 5.94
C VAL A 59 9.75 -10.48 6.87
N ALA A 60 10.03 -9.52 7.74
CA ALA A 60 9.01 -8.84 8.53
C ALA A 60 8.45 -7.65 7.76
N THR A 61 7.13 -7.52 7.74
CA THR A 61 6.43 -6.39 7.09
C THR A 61 5.16 -6.02 7.84
N ARG A 62 4.49 -4.96 7.38
CA ARG A 62 3.16 -4.54 7.86
C ARG A 62 2.15 -4.59 6.73
N ASN A 63 0.89 -4.78 7.08
CA ASN A 63 -0.21 -4.67 6.10
C ASN A 63 -0.50 -3.19 5.83
N SER A 64 -0.09 -2.69 4.68
CA SER A 64 -0.29 -1.31 4.23
C SER A 64 -0.20 -1.21 2.72
N ALA A 65 -0.92 -0.26 2.13
CA ALA A 65 -0.85 0.03 0.71
C ALA A 65 0.56 0.46 0.23
N THR A 66 1.44 0.89 1.14
CA THR A 66 2.82 1.29 0.84
C THR A 66 3.86 0.21 1.14
N THR A 67 3.45 -0.97 1.62
CA THR A 67 4.36 -2.07 1.98
C THR A 67 3.94 -3.39 1.33
N TYR A 68 3.03 -4.10 1.96
CA TYR A 68 2.49 -5.40 1.58
C TYR A 68 0.99 -5.43 1.83
N TYR A 69 0.21 -5.94 0.90
CA TYR A 69 -1.22 -6.19 1.05
C TYR A 69 -1.66 -7.31 0.11
N LEU A 70 -2.84 -7.84 0.32
CA LEU A 70 -3.48 -8.76 -0.63
C LEU A 70 -4.32 -7.93 -1.61
N ASP A 71 -4.15 -8.20 -2.89
CA ASP A 71 -5.01 -7.61 -3.89
C ASP A 71 -6.41 -8.28 -3.88
N ARG A 72 -7.26 -7.91 -4.81
CA ARG A 72 -8.61 -8.43 -4.95
C ARG A 72 -8.67 -9.96 -5.12
N ASP A 73 -7.66 -10.54 -5.77
CA ASP A 73 -7.58 -11.98 -6.04
C ASP A 73 -6.83 -12.72 -4.91
N GLU A 74 -6.71 -12.09 -3.73
CA GLU A 74 -5.96 -12.57 -2.57
C GLU A 74 -4.47 -12.83 -2.86
N THR A 75 -3.93 -12.19 -3.91
CA THR A 75 -2.53 -12.31 -4.29
C THR A 75 -1.69 -11.26 -3.54
N PRO A 76 -0.59 -11.68 -2.89
CA PRO A 76 0.34 -10.74 -2.28
C PRO A 76 0.90 -9.72 -3.26
N THR A 77 0.90 -8.46 -2.88
CA THR A 77 1.36 -7.34 -3.69
C THR A 77 1.78 -6.17 -2.79
N GLY A 78 2.32 -5.13 -3.37
CA GLY A 78 2.72 -3.90 -2.67
C GLY A 78 4.13 -3.45 -3.03
N PRO A 79 4.46 -2.17 -2.80
CA PRO A 79 5.76 -1.62 -3.18
C PRO A 79 6.95 -2.35 -2.56
N GLU A 80 6.90 -2.62 -1.27
CA GLU A 80 7.98 -3.35 -0.57
C GLU A 80 7.97 -4.83 -0.94
N HIS A 81 6.79 -5.43 -1.09
CA HIS A 81 6.63 -6.80 -1.54
C HIS A 81 7.34 -7.02 -2.89
N ASP A 82 7.02 -6.21 -3.89
CA ASP A 82 7.54 -6.39 -5.23
C ASP A 82 9.07 -6.19 -5.30
N LEU A 83 9.62 -5.25 -4.50
CA LEU A 83 11.06 -5.04 -4.43
C LEU A 83 11.79 -6.21 -3.76
N VAL A 84 11.25 -6.73 -2.65
CA VAL A 84 11.87 -7.87 -1.93
C VAL A 84 11.79 -9.15 -2.76
N GLU A 85 10.63 -9.43 -3.39
CA GLU A 85 10.50 -10.59 -4.28
C GLU A 85 11.50 -10.54 -5.44
N SER A 86 11.69 -9.35 -6.03
CA SER A 86 12.67 -9.17 -7.11
C SER A 86 14.10 -9.38 -6.63
N PHE A 87 14.44 -8.88 -5.43
CA PHE A 87 15.75 -9.11 -4.80
C PHE A 87 15.98 -10.61 -4.51
N ALA A 88 14.99 -11.27 -3.92
CA ALA A 88 15.07 -12.69 -3.59
C ALA A 88 15.22 -13.56 -4.85
N ASN A 89 14.45 -13.27 -5.90
CA ASN A 89 14.53 -13.96 -7.19
C ASN A 89 15.91 -13.81 -7.84
N ALA A 90 16.56 -12.65 -7.74
CA ALA A 90 17.90 -12.43 -8.27
C ALA A 90 18.98 -13.29 -7.55
N HIS A 91 18.66 -13.86 -6.38
CA HIS A 91 19.55 -14.69 -5.58
C HIS A 91 19.10 -16.16 -5.47
N ASP A 92 18.06 -16.56 -6.23
CA ASP A 92 17.45 -17.90 -6.16
C ASP A 92 16.93 -18.23 -4.76
N TRP A 93 16.26 -17.27 -4.09
CA TRP A 93 15.63 -17.44 -2.79
C TRP A 93 14.12 -17.44 -2.89
N GLN A 94 13.46 -18.10 -1.94
CA GLN A 94 12.04 -17.97 -1.68
C GLN A 94 11.82 -16.98 -0.54
N VAL A 95 10.71 -16.22 -0.56
CA VAL A 95 10.40 -15.27 0.52
C VAL A 95 9.34 -15.87 1.44
N GLU A 96 9.60 -15.80 2.74
CA GLU A 96 8.64 -16.09 3.79
C GLU A 96 8.24 -14.76 4.46
N TRP A 97 7.02 -14.32 4.19
CA TRP A 97 6.49 -13.07 4.71
C TRP A 97 5.79 -13.28 6.05
N THR A 98 6.10 -12.42 7.02
CA THR A 98 5.36 -12.33 8.28
C THR A 98 4.84 -10.91 8.46
N LEU A 99 3.52 -10.81 8.61
CA LEU A 99 2.84 -9.55 8.87
C LEU A 99 2.81 -9.31 10.38
N LEU A 100 3.28 -8.13 10.79
CA LEU A 100 3.26 -7.66 12.16
C LEU A 100 2.36 -6.43 12.26
N ASP A 101 1.72 -6.25 13.41
CA ASP A 101 0.64 -5.27 13.56
C ASP A 101 1.15 -3.83 13.77
N SER A 102 2.41 -3.66 14.19
CA SER A 102 2.97 -2.36 14.53
C SER A 102 4.44 -2.20 14.15
N THR A 103 4.88 -0.95 14.05
CA THR A 103 6.31 -0.60 13.89
C THR A 103 7.14 -1.14 15.05
N SER A 104 6.61 -1.05 16.28
CA SER A 104 7.26 -1.56 17.49
C SER A 104 7.53 -3.06 17.41
N GLU A 105 6.55 -3.86 16.97
CA GLU A 105 6.70 -5.30 16.79
C GLU A 105 7.74 -5.64 15.72
N VAL A 106 7.73 -4.93 14.57
CA VAL A 106 8.73 -5.12 13.52
C VAL A 106 10.15 -4.86 14.05
N LEU A 107 10.34 -3.75 14.75
CA LEU A 107 11.65 -3.40 15.31
C LEU A 107 12.07 -4.36 16.41
N GLN A 108 11.14 -4.86 17.24
CA GLN A 108 11.44 -5.82 18.27
C GLN A 108 11.84 -7.18 17.67
N ALA A 109 11.09 -7.68 16.70
CA ALA A 109 11.39 -8.95 16.01
C ALA A 109 12.76 -8.93 15.28
N LEU A 110 13.16 -7.76 14.76
CA LEU A 110 14.52 -7.59 14.24
C LEU A 110 15.60 -7.62 15.33
N LYS A 111 15.34 -7.03 16.51
CA LYS A 111 16.27 -7.11 17.66
C LYS A 111 16.46 -8.53 18.17
N ASP A 112 15.39 -9.33 18.08
CA ASP A 112 15.38 -10.73 18.52
C ASP A 112 15.95 -11.69 17.44
N ASP A 113 16.43 -11.15 16.31
CA ASP A 113 17.06 -11.88 15.18
C ASP A 113 16.13 -12.95 14.58
N GLU A 114 14.80 -12.68 14.56
CA GLU A 114 13.80 -13.62 14.04
C GLU A 114 13.70 -13.58 12.51
N PHE A 115 14.09 -12.45 11.91
CA PHE A 115 13.98 -12.19 10.48
C PHE A 115 15.32 -11.76 9.87
N HIS A 116 15.51 -12.05 8.60
CA HIS A 116 16.68 -11.61 7.85
C HIS A 116 16.63 -10.10 7.56
N LEU A 117 15.44 -9.57 7.29
CA LEU A 117 15.21 -8.13 7.07
C LEU A 117 13.77 -7.73 7.38
N ALA A 118 13.58 -6.43 7.60
CA ALA A 118 12.27 -5.78 7.58
C ALA A 118 12.12 -4.88 6.36
N ALA A 119 11.03 -5.09 5.64
CA ALA A 119 10.53 -4.27 4.55
C ALA A 119 9.12 -3.78 4.94
N ALA A 120 9.07 -2.70 5.73
CA ALA A 120 7.87 -2.29 6.45
C ALA A 120 7.61 -0.76 6.39
N GLY A 121 8.13 -0.08 5.34
CA GLY A 121 8.01 1.37 5.19
C GLY A 121 8.74 2.12 6.29
N LEU A 122 9.96 1.73 6.60
CA LEU A 122 10.74 2.30 7.71
C LEU A 122 11.68 3.40 7.21
N THR A 123 11.60 4.57 7.84
CA THR A 123 12.54 5.66 7.62
C THR A 123 13.90 5.34 8.22
N HIS A 124 14.97 5.55 7.45
CA HIS A 124 16.33 5.42 7.96
C HIS A 124 16.66 6.56 8.93
N LEU A 125 16.92 6.22 10.18
CA LEU A 125 17.21 7.15 11.26
C LEU A 125 18.58 6.84 11.89
N PRO A 126 19.43 7.87 12.14
CA PRO A 126 20.70 7.67 12.85
C PRO A 126 20.54 7.09 14.26
N SER A 127 19.42 7.35 14.95
CA SER A 127 19.08 6.80 16.26
C SER A 127 18.96 5.28 16.29
N ARG A 128 18.70 4.67 15.13
CA ARG A 128 18.53 3.21 14.98
C ARG A 128 19.82 2.46 14.65
N ASP A 129 20.91 3.18 14.30
CA ASP A 129 22.18 2.58 13.83
C ASP A 129 22.89 1.75 14.91
N GLU A 130 22.63 2.02 16.18
CA GLU A 130 23.18 1.23 17.28
C GLU A 130 22.52 -0.15 17.44
N HIS A 131 21.30 -0.30 16.91
CA HIS A 131 20.47 -1.48 17.13
C HIS A 131 20.21 -2.29 15.87
N PHE A 132 20.41 -1.70 14.69
CA PHE A 132 20.07 -2.31 13.41
C PHE A 132 21.16 -2.03 12.37
N THR A 133 21.25 -2.89 11.39
CA THR A 133 22.04 -2.65 10.16
C THR A 133 21.12 -2.04 9.11
N GLN A 134 21.49 -0.88 8.58
CA GLN A 134 20.75 -0.25 7.48
C GLN A 134 20.98 -1.01 6.16
N GLY A 135 19.88 -1.44 5.54
CA GLY A 135 19.83 -1.97 4.18
C GLY A 135 19.88 -0.86 3.11
N PRO A 136 19.40 -1.15 1.89
CA PRO A 136 19.25 -0.13 0.84
C PRO A 136 18.06 0.78 1.12
N THR A 137 18.13 2.01 0.61
CA THR A 137 17.00 2.93 0.52
C THR A 137 16.40 2.87 -0.90
N HIS A 138 15.09 3.04 -1.02
CA HIS A 138 14.38 2.90 -2.29
C HIS A 138 13.38 4.04 -2.59
N THR A 139 12.97 4.83 -1.59
CA THR A 139 11.98 5.90 -1.77
C THR A 139 12.36 7.13 -0.97
N ASP A 140 12.39 8.29 -1.62
CA ASP A 140 12.52 9.59 -0.97
C ASP A 140 11.14 10.05 -0.47
N ILE A 141 11.07 10.49 0.78
CA ILE A 141 9.84 10.99 1.41
C ILE A 141 10.09 12.28 2.17
N VAL A 142 9.01 12.92 2.56
CA VAL A 142 8.98 13.96 3.59
C VAL A 142 7.88 13.61 4.59
N GLU A 143 8.13 13.85 5.86
CA GLU A 143 7.10 13.74 6.89
C GLU A 143 6.22 14.98 6.87
N GLN A 144 4.91 14.79 6.84
CA GLN A 144 3.93 15.84 6.66
C GLN A 144 2.98 15.89 7.85
N LEU A 145 2.76 17.07 8.41
CA LEU A 145 1.64 17.30 9.33
C LEU A 145 0.35 17.36 8.51
N VAL A 146 -0.57 16.46 8.79
CA VAL A 146 -1.85 16.32 8.09
C VAL A 146 -2.98 16.59 9.06
N CYS A 147 -3.84 17.53 8.71
CA CYS A 147 -4.98 17.95 9.52
C CYS A 147 -6.27 17.87 8.72
N HIS A 148 -7.42 18.01 9.40
CA HIS A 148 -8.68 18.15 8.68
C HIS A 148 -8.75 19.52 8.01
N ARG A 149 -9.14 19.58 6.74
CA ARG A 149 -9.16 20.83 5.93
C ARG A 149 -10.05 21.93 6.47
N ASP A 150 -11.06 21.62 7.30
CA ASP A 150 -11.92 22.62 7.93
C ASP A 150 -11.33 23.19 9.23
N MET A 151 -10.19 22.67 9.68
CA MET A 151 -9.50 23.16 10.86
C MET A 151 -9.16 24.66 10.72
N ARG A 152 -9.44 25.46 11.74
CA ARG A 152 -9.14 26.90 11.76
C ARG A 152 -8.64 27.32 13.13
N PRO A 153 -7.45 27.93 13.25
CA PRO A 153 -6.47 28.10 12.18
C PRO A 153 -5.79 26.78 11.78
N LEU A 154 -5.42 26.61 10.50
CA LEU A 154 -4.58 25.51 10.06
C LEU A 154 -3.12 25.84 10.42
N PRO A 155 -2.33 24.92 11.02
CA PRO A 155 -0.91 25.14 11.29
C PRO A 155 -0.10 25.32 10.00
N HIS A 156 0.70 26.37 9.87
CA HIS A 156 1.58 26.62 8.74
C HIS A 156 3.06 26.68 9.12
N GLN A 157 3.34 26.72 10.41
CA GLN A 157 4.67 26.74 11.00
C GLN A 157 4.65 25.99 12.33
N VAL A 158 5.81 25.61 12.82
CA VAL A 158 5.94 24.75 14.02
C VAL A 158 5.29 25.39 15.24
N GLU A 159 5.35 26.72 15.38
CA GLU A 159 4.77 27.48 16.49
C GLU A 159 3.23 27.35 16.55
N ASP A 160 2.58 27.15 15.41
CA ASP A 160 1.13 27.01 15.30
C ASP A 160 0.62 25.65 15.80
N MET A 161 1.53 24.68 16.04
CA MET A 161 1.18 23.35 16.56
C MET A 161 0.84 23.38 18.06
N ALA A 162 1.11 24.47 18.76
CA ALA A 162 0.82 24.58 20.19
C ALA A 162 -0.68 24.45 20.46
N GLY A 163 -1.05 23.47 21.30
CA GLY A 163 -2.44 23.21 21.69
C GLY A 163 -3.27 22.42 20.68
N VAL A 164 -2.66 21.91 19.60
CA VAL A 164 -3.28 21.00 18.62
C VAL A 164 -3.24 19.56 19.19
N ASP A 165 -4.34 18.80 19.10
CA ASP A 165 -4.37 17.36 19.40
C ASP A 165 -3.69 16.60 18.27
N ILE A 166 -2.41 16.23 18.50
CA ILE A 166 -1.59 15.51 17.52
C ILE A 166 -1.36 14.10 18.04
N ARG A 167 -1.70 13.10 17.22
CA ARG A 167 -1.40 11.70 17.51
C ARG A 167 -0.61 11.08 16.38
N VAL A 168 0.38 10.27 16.72
CA VAL A 168 1.26 9.61 15.75
C VAL A 168 1.49 8.17 16.13
N THR A 169 1.76 7.35 15.13
CA THR A 169 2.11 5.93 15.34
C THR A 169 3.31 5.82 16.28
N ALA A 170 3.18 4.95 17.28
CA ALA A 170 4.23 4.71 18.26
C ALA A 170 5.51 4.14 17.62
N ASP A 171 6.67 4.45 18.22
CA ASP A 171 8.01 4.05 17.75
C ASP A 171 8.32 4.42 16.29
N SER A 172 7.55 5.36 15.73
CA SER A 172 7.77 5.87 14.37
C SER A 172 8.83 6.98 14.35
N SER A 173 9.33 7.30 13.15
CA SER A 173 10.17 8.48 12.90
C SER A 173 9.43 9.78 13.26
N TYR A 174 8.12 9.80 13.11
CA TYR A 174 7.25 10.93 13.47
C TYR A 174 7.30 11.26 14.96
N ALA A 175 7.25 10.24 15.83
CA ALA A 175 7.38 10.41 17.27
C ALA A 175 8.74 11.00 17.64
N GLU A 176 9.83 10.51 17.06
CA GLU A 176 11.18 11.07 17.26
C GLU A 176 11.27 12.52 16.79
N LYS A 177 10.69 12.82 15.62
CA LYS A 177 10.67 14.18 15.07
C LYS A 177 9.89 15.12 15.96
N LEU A 178 8.67 14.74 16.38
CA LEU A 178 7.85 15.55 17.26
C LEU A 178 8.52 15.74 18.63
N GLN A 179 9.12 14.70 19.20
CA GLN A 179 9.87 14.82 20.46
C GLN A 179 11.03 15.82 20.33
N SER A 180 11.72 15.84 19.20
CA SER A 180 12.76 16.85 18.92
C SER A 180 12.18 18.26 18.87
N LEU A 181 10.99 18.44 18.28
CA LEU A 181 10.31 19.75 18.23
C LEU A 181 9.82 20.19 19.61
N VAL A 182 9.25 19.29 20.41
CA VAL A 182 8.83 19.54 21.81
C VAL A 182 10.00 20.06 22.64
N ASN A 183 11.20 19.50 22.45
CA ASN A 183 12.42 19.92 23.16
C ASN A 183 12.91 21.33 22.76
N GLN A 184 12.52 21.79 21.56
CA GLN A 184 12.96 23.09 21.01
C GLN A 184 11.88 24.18 21.19
N GLN A 185 10.59 23.81 21.23
CA GLN A 185 9.47 24.73 21.19
C GLN A 185 8.48 24.44 22.33
N THR A 186 8.16 25.43 23.14
CA THR A 186 7.22 25.28 24.23
C THR A 186 5.78 25.21 23.72
N GLY A 187 4.96 24.34 24.32
CA GLY A 187 3.51 24.25 24.07
C GLY A 187 3.09 23.25 23.01
N ILE A 188 4.02 22.62 22.32
CA ILE A 188 3.72 21.47 21.45
C ILE A 188 3.56 20.24 22.34
N THR A 189 2.49 19.49 22.13
CA THR A 189 2.22 18.19 22.75
C THR A 189 1.76 17.21 21.70
N PHE A 190 2.06 15.93 21.89
CA PHE A 190 1.56 14.85 21.05
C PHE A 190 1.38 13.58 21.87
N GLU A 191 0.59 12.65 21.36
CA GLU A 191 0.41 11.31 21.92
C GLU A 191 0.90 10.27 20.93
N GLU A 192 1.61 9.26 21.43
CA GLU A 192 1.92 8.05 20.66
C GLU A 192 0.75 7.08 20.76
N ASP A 193 0.35 6.55 19.61
CA ASP A 193 -0.79 5.64 19.45
C ASP A 193 -0.29 4.32 18.81
N PRO A 194 -0.68 3.15 19.32
CA PRO A 194 -0.25 1.87 18.74
C PRO A 194 -0.85 1.59 17.37
N ARG A 195 -1.86 2.33 16.96
CA ARG A 195 -2.52 2.15 15.66
C ARG A 195 -1.64 2.64 14.50
N THR A 196 -1.97 2.16 13.29
CA THR A 196 -1.23 2.51 12.08
C THR A 196 -1.50 3.96 11.65
N THR A 197 -0.59 4.50 10.85
CA THR A 197 -0.69 5.87 10.31
C THR A 197 -1.96 6.06 9.47
N GLU A 198 -2.37 5.04 8.73
CA GLU A 198 -3.59 5.06 7.91
C GLU A 198 -4.85 5.19 8.77
N ILE A 199 -4.89 4.50 9.92
CA ILE A 199 -6.01 4.63 10.87
C ILE A 199 -6.03 6.05 11.46
N LEU A 200 -4.88 6.60 11.83
CA LEU A 200 -4.81 7.96 12.37
C LEU A 200 -5.23 9.01 11.33
N LEU A 201 -4.87 8.83 10.06
CA LEU A 201 -5.36 9.67 8.96
C LEU A 201 -6.89 9.61 8.81
N ALA A 202 -7.49 8.41 8.95
CA ALA A 202 -8.95 8.27 8.98
C ALA A 202 -9.57 8.99 10.19
N GLU A 203 -8.96 8.91 11.38
CA GLU A 203 -9.40 9.64 12.58
C GLU A 203 -9.38 11.18 12.37
N VAL A 204 -8.35 11.69 11.66
CA VAL A 204 -8.29 13.11 11.27
C VAL A 204 -9.43 13.45 10.29
N ALA A 205 -9.67 12.60 9.29
CA ALA A 205 -10.73 12.80 8.30
C ALA A 205 -12.13 12.84 8.95
N GLU A 206 -12.32 12.08 10.01
CA GLU A 206 -13.56 12.02 10.80
C GLU A 206 -13.60 13.03 11.97
N LYS A 207 -12.59 13.88 12.11
CA LYS A 207 -12.48 14.91 13.16
C LYS A 207 -12.44 14.35 14.59
N ARG A 208 -11.91 13.12 14.77
CA ARG A 208 -11.71 12.53 16.10
C ARG A 208 -10.41 12.97 16.76
N ILE A 209 -9.42 13.33 15.94
CA ILE A 209 -8.19 14.02 16.33
C ILE A 209 -7.98 15.22 15.38
N ASP A 210 -7.21 16.20 15.80
CA ASP A 210 -6.98 17.39 14.99
C ASP A 210 -6.01 17.11 13.83
N CYS A 211 -4.85 16.52 14.13
CA CYS A 211 -3.79 16.24 13.17
C CYS A 211 -3.04 14.96 13.48
N THR A 212 -2.38 14.42 12.44
CA THR A 212 -1.37 13.37 12.56
C THR A 212 -0.16 13.71 11.71
N VAL A 213 0.91 12.93 11.82
CA VAL A 213 2.07 13.01 10.92
C VAL A 213 2.15 11.73 10.10
N ALA A 214 2.43 11.88 8.82
CA ALA A 214 2.55 10.77 7.90
C ALA A 214 3.58 11.07 6.80
N ASP A 215 4.16 10.02 6.24
CA ASP A 215 5.01 10.10 5.05
C ASP A 215 4.23 10.56 3.82
N SER A 216 4.87 11.34 2.99
CA SER A 216 4.25 11.91 1.78
C SER A 216 3.68 10.86 0.82
N ASN A 217 4.28 9.67 0.72
CA ASN A 217 3.76 8.57 -0.09
C ASN A 217 2.46 7.98 0.50
N ILE A 218 2.38 7.83 1.83
CA ILE A 218 1.15 7.40 2.53
C ILE A 218 0.06 8.45 2.34
N VAL A 219 0.38 9.73 2.56
CA VAL A 219 -0.57 10.84 2.38
C VAL A 219 -1.13 10.87 0.96
N GLN A 220 -0.28 10.71 -0.05
CA GLN A 220 -0.71 10.68 -1.46
C GLN A 220 -1.72 9.56 -1.73
N MET A 221 -1.48 8.36 -1.19
CA MET A 221 -2.39 7.23 -1.36
C MET A 221 -3.71 7.44 -0.61
N ILE A 222 -3.64 7.83 0.65
CA ILE A 222 -4.81 7.90 1.54
C ILE A 222 -5.74 9.09 1.23
N ARG A 223 -5.21 10.23 0.77
CA ARG A 223 -6.05 11.39 0.38
C ARG A 223 -7.05 11.11 -0.72
N ARG A 224 -6.85 10.07 -1.52
CA ARG A 224 -7.83 9.63 -2.52
C ARG A 224 -9.13 9.12 -1.89
N HIS A 225 -9.01 8.45 -0.75
CA HIS A 225 -10.15 7.94 0.01
C HIS A 225 -10.72 9.00 0.97
N PHE A 226 -9.87 9.89 1.47
CA PHE A 226 -10.23 10.92 2.44
C PHE A 226 -9.91 12.33 1.92
N PRO A 227 -10.74 12.89 1.02
CA PRO A 227 -10.49 14.18 0.40
C PRO A 227 -10.56 15.38 1.35
N HIS A 228 -10.93 15.17 2.60
CA HIS A 228 -10.93 16.19 3.66
C HIS A 228 -9.58 16.33 4.37
N LEU A 229 -8.61 15.47 4.10
CA LEU A 229 -7.27 15.61 4.61
C LEU A 229 -6.52 16.73 3.89
N GLU A 230 -5.85 17.58 4.66
CA GLU A 230 -5.03 18.68 4.16
C GLU A 230 -3.63 18.59 4.74
N VAL A 231 -2.62 18.68 3.86
CA VAL A 231 -1.22 18.81 4.30
C VAL A 231 -1.04 20.22 4.82
N ALA A 232 -0.88 20.38 6.13
CA ALA A 232 -0.68 21.66 6.77
C ALA A 232 0.73 22.20 6.50
N MET A 233 1.76 21.33 6.66
CA MET A 233 3.16 21.66 6.38
C MET A 233 4.02 20.39 6.30
N ASN A 234 5.20 20.52 5.72
CA ASN A 234 6.25 19.50 5.81
C ASN A 234 7.06 19.69 7.09
N LEU A 235 7.29 18.64 7.84
CA LEU A 235 8.11 18.63 9.05
C LEU A 235 9.58 18.30 8.79
N THR A 236 9.85 17.60 7.68
CA THR A 236 11.18 17.19 7.27
C THR A 236 11.44 17.50 5.79
N SER A 237 12.64 17.25 5.33
CA SER A 237 13.03 17.44 3.93
C SER A 237 14.09 16.41 3.53
N GLY A 238 13.70 15.41 2.77
CA GLY A 238 14.65 14.47 2.16
C GLY A 238 14.96 13.25 3.02
N ASP A 239 13.98 12.72 3.74
CA ASP A 239 14.08 11.43 4.40
C ASP A 239 13.95 10.29 3.39
N LYS A 240 14.41 9.11 3.78
CA LYS A 240 14.46 7.94 2.90
C LYS A 240 13.85 6.73 3.59
N LEU A 241 12.94 6.06 2.90
CA LEU A 241 12.50 4.73 3.27
C LEU A 241 13.50 3.68 2.80
N GLY A 242 13.71 2.67 3.62
CA GLY A 242 14.60 1.57 3.30
C GLY A 242 14.42 0.37 4.21
N TRP A 243 15.16 -0.68 3.88
CA TRP A 243 15.13 -1.90 4.66
C TRP A 243 16.04 -1.81 5.88
N TYR A 244 15.63 -2.47 6.95
CA TYR A 244 16.47 -2.70 8.12
C TYR A 244 16.75 -4.19 8.30
N LEU A 245 17.92 -4.50 8.82
CA LEU A 245 18.35 -5.85 9.17
C LEU A 245 18.74 -5.87 10.64
N PRO A 246 18.76 -7.03 11.29
CA PRO A 246 19.31 -7.17 12.64
C PRO A 246 20.75 -6.66 12.72
N ALA A 247 21.19 -6.25 13.90
CA ALA A 247 22.53 -5.76 14.11
C ALA A 247 23.58 -6.82 13.70
N GLY A 248 24.60 -6.38 12.96
CA GLY A 248 25.69 -7.26 12.51
C GLY A 248 25.46 -8.00 11.18
N HIS A 249 24.30 -7.91 10.56
CA HIS A 249 23.97 -8.56 9.27
C HIS A 249 24.53 -7.80 8.05
N GLN A 250 25.77 -7.34 8.13
CA GLN A 250 26.39 -6.50 7.11
C GLN A 250 26.46 -7.18 5.75
N THR A 251 26.74 -8.48 5.70
CA THR A 251 26.88 -9.23 4.44
C THR A 251 25.58 -9.16 3.63
N LEU A 252 24.42 -9.45 4.26
CA LEU A 252 23.13 -9.38 3.57
C LEU A 252 22.76 -7.94 3.20
N ALA A 253 23.05 -6.98 4.08
CA ALA A 253 22.83 -5.57 3.80
C ALA A 253 23.64 -5.09 2.57
N ASP A 254 24.89 -5.52 2.45
CA ASP A 254 25.75 -5.17 1.31
C ASP A 254 25.25 -5.83 0.01
N MET A 255 24.82 -7.09 0.07
CA MET A 255 24.15 -7.77 -1.07
C MET A 255 22.92 -7.01 -1.53
N ALA A 256 22.04 -6.63 -0.61
CA ALA A 256 20.82 -5.88 -0.92
C ALA A 256 21.14 -4.49 -1.50
N LYS A 257 22.12 -3.76 -0.94
CA LYS A 257 22.58 -2.48 -1.47
C LYS A 257 23.18 -2.61 -2.86
N GLN A 258 23.99 -3.65 -3.09
CA GLN A 258 24.60 -3.89 -4.39
C GLN A 258 23.54 -4.20 -5.45
N TRP A 259 22.57 -5.05 -5.12
CA TRP A 259 21.46 -5.35 -6.03
C TRP A 259 20.62 -4.10 -6.32
N MET A 260 20.21 -3.34 -5.28
CA MET A 260 19.41 -2.12 -5.46
C MET A 260 20.12 -1.08 -6.32
N ALA A 261 21.45 -0.99 -6.25
CA ALA A 261 22.27 -0.08 -7.06
C ALA A 261 22.57 -0.61 -8.49
N SER A 262 22.29 -1.89 -8.77
CA SER A 262 22.47 -2.47 -10.10
C SER A 262 21.46 -1.93 -11.11
N ALA A 263 21.73 -2.12 -12.42
CA ALA A 263 20.78 -1.73 -13.46
C ALA A 263 19.44 -2.45 -13.33
N GLU A 264 19.46 -3.73 -12.94
CA GLU A 264 18.26 -4.55 -12.69
C GLU A 264 17.49 -3.99 -11.49
N GLY A 265 18.12 -3.78 -10.33
CA GLY A 265 17.48 -3.22 -9.14
C GLY A 265 16.88 -1.83 -9.39
N GLN A 266 17.59 -0.96 -10.11
CA GLN A 266 17.07 0.36 -10.46
C GLN A 266 15.85 0.28 -11.40
N GLN A 267 15.84 -0.68 -12.32
CA GLN A 267 14.67 -0.90 -13.16
C GLN A 267 13.46 -1.38 -12.34
N HIS A 268 13.66 -2.29 -11.37
CA HIS A 268 12.58 -2.72 -10.47
C HIS A 268 12.07 -1.57 -9.59
N VAL A 269 12.96 -0.72 -9.06
CA VAL A 269 12.55 0.49 -8.33
C VAL A 269 11.70 1.39 -9.21
N ALA A 270 12.13 1.66 -10.45
CA ALA A 270 11.35 2.47 -11.39
C ALA A 270 9.98 1.86 -11.70
N THR A 271 9.92 0.54 -11.92
CA THR A 271 8.67 -0.19 -12.15
C THR A 271 7.71 -0.09 -10.96
N VAL A 272 8.22 -0.24 -9.73
CA VAL A 272 7.45 -0.08 -8.50
C VAL A 272 6.94 1.36 -8.35
N GLN A 273 7.78 2.36 -8.61
CA GLN A 273 7.39 3.76 -8.58
C GLN A 273 6.28 4.06 -9.60
N ASP A 274 6.41 3.54 -10.82
CA ASP A 274 5.37 3.69 -11.84
C ASP A 274 4.07 2.96 -11.47
N ARG A 275 4.20 1.71 -11.00
CA ARG A 275 3.05 0.86 -10.68
C ARG A 275 2.21 1.43 -9.54
N TYR A 276 2.84 1.92 -8.48
CA TYR A 276 2.13 2.28 -7.24
C TYR A 276 1.95 3.79 -7.04
N TYR A 277 2.82 4.65 -7.60
CA TYR A 277 2.84 6.08 -7.27
C TYR A 277 2.68 7.03 -8.45
N ALA A 278 3.14 6.69 -9.65
CA ALA A 278 3.20 7.65 -10.78
C ALA A 278 1.84 8.17 -11.23
N TYR A 279 0.76 7.42 -10.99
CA TYR A 279 -0.60 7.80 -11.38
C TYR A 279 -1.35 8.64 -10.33
N ILE A 280 -0.77 8.82 -9.14
CA ILE A 280 -1.44 9.49 -8.01
C ILE A 280 -1.44 11.03 -8.18
N GLY A 281 -0.44 11.59 -8.85
CA GLY A 281 -0.17 13.03 -8.89
C GLY A 281 -1.15 13.90 -9.72
N GLU A 282 -2.07 13.33 -10.51
CA GLU A 282 -2.94 14.08 -11.43
C GLU A 282 -4.34 14.43 -10.86
N PHE A 283 -4.66 13.99 -9.63
CA PHE A 283 -5.96 14.25 -9.02
C PHE A 283 -5.95 15.48 -8.13
N ASP A 284 -6.82 16.46 -8.47
CA ASP A 284 -7.10 17.52 -7.53
C ASP A 284 -8.25 17.14 -6.58
N PHE A 285 -8.36 17.89 -5.49
CA PHE A 285 -9.39 17.70 -4.48
C PHE A 285 -10.83 17.82 -5.02
N VAL A 286 -11.05 18.62 -6.07
CA VAL A 286 -12.39 18.85 -6.63
C VAL A 286 -12.88 17.59 -7.35
N ASP A 287 -11.97 16.94 -8.09
CA ASP A 287 -12.27 15.69 -8.80
C ASP A 287 -12.58 14.55 -7.83
N LEU A 288 -11.80 14.41 -6.77
CA LEU A 288 -12.02 13.37 -5.73
C LEU A 288 -13.34 13.59 -4.97
N ARG A 289 -13.67 14.83 -4.63
CA ARG A 289 -14.98 15.12 -4.00
C ARG A 289 -16.15 14.78 -4.93
N ALA A 290 -16.00 15.07 -6.21
CA ALA A 290 -17.03 14.76 -7.20
C ALA A 290 -17.18 13.24 -7.37
N LEU A 291 -16.08 12.49 -7.37
CA LEU A 291 -16.09 11.02 -7.43
C LEU A 291 -16.79 10.44 -6.19
N ASN A 292 -16.34 10.77 -4.98
CA ASN A 292 -16.93 10.23 -3.75
C ASN A 292 -18.43 10.51 -3.66
N ARG A 293 -18.88 11.75 -3.93
CA ARG A 293 -20.31 12.07 -3.97
C ARG A 293 -21.07 11.20 -4.98
N ARG A 294 -20.50 10.91 -6.15
CA ARG A 294 -21.15 10.09 -7.18
C ARG A 294 -21.11 8.61 -6.88
N ILE A 295 -20.11 8.16 -6.09
CA ILE A 295 -20.10 6.81 -5.52
C ILE A 295 -21.35 6.62 -4.65
N ASP A 296 -21.65 7.57 -3.78
CA ASP A 296 -22.84 7.48 -2.91
C ASP A 296 -24.16 7.62 -3.67
N GLU A 297 -24.21 8.56 -4.65
CA GLU A 297 -25.47 8.93 -5.32
C GLU A 297 -25.81 8.08 -6.56
N ARG A 298 -24.80 7.57 -7.29
CA ARG A 298 -25.00 6.96 -8.61
C ARG A 298 -24.56 5.51 -8.72
N LEU A 299 -23.40 5.13 -8.15
CA LEU A 299 -22.84 3.81 -8.29
C LEU A 299 -23.80 2.69 -7.81
N PRO A 300 -24.56 2.86 -6.69
CA PRO A 300 -25.49 1.83 -6.25
C PRO A 300 -26.55 1.43 -7.27
N ASN A 301 -26.90 2.32 -8.20
CA ASN A 301 -27.88 2.02 -9.25
C ASN A 301 -27.33 1.12 -10.36
N PHE A 302 -26.02 0.86 -10.40
CA PHE A 302 -25.36 0.16 -11.51
C PHE A 302 -24.43 -0.97 -11.03
N ILE A 303 -24.24 -1.13 -9.72
CA ILE A 303 -23.28 -2.08 -9.17
C ILE A 303 -23.56 -3.51 -9.60
N ASP A 304 -24.84 -3.94 -9.57
CA ASP A 304 -25.24 -5.27 -9.98
C ASP A 304 -24.96 -5.52 -11.46
N LEU A 305 -25.14 -4.50 -12.31
CA LEU A 305 -24.83 -4.59 -13.73
C LEU A 305 -23.32 -4.73 -13.99
N PHE A 306 -22.47 -4.13 -13.16
CA PHE A 306 -21.02 -4.31 -13.26
C PHE A 306 -20.59 -5.69 -12.77
N LEU A 307 -21.21 -6.21 -11.73
CA LEU A 307 -20.97 -7.58 -11.23
C LEU A 307 -21.42 -8.62 -12.26
N GLU A 308 -22.63 -8.49 -12.85
CA GLU A 308 -23.09 -9.35 -13.94
C GLU A 308 -22.12 -9.32 -15.14
N ALA A 309 -21.66 -8.13 -15.51
CA ALA A 309 -20.72 -7.98 -16.63
C ALA A 309 -19.33 -8.60 -16.31
N GLU A 310 -18.91 -8.61 -15.06
CA GLU A 310 -17.70 -9.33 -14.62
C GLU A 310 -17.88 -10.84 -14.76
N GLU A 311 -19.01 -11.41 -14.30
CA GLU A 311 -19.29 -12.84 -14.45
C GLU A 311 -19.28 -13.28 -15.93
N GLU A 312 -19.78 -12.44 -16.82
CA GLU A 312 -19.85 -12.75 -18.25
C GLU A 312 -18.53 -12.59 -18.98
N THR A 313 -17.71 -11.62 -18.60
CA THR A 313 -16.54 -11.21 -19.39
C THR A 313 -15.21 -11.49 -18.73
N GLY A 314 -15.17 -11.73 -17.43
CA GLY A 314 -13.96 -11.83 -16.62
C GLY A 314 -13.26 -10.49 -16.40
N MET A 315 -13.83 -9.36 -16.84
CA MET A 315 -13.29 -8.03 -16.55
C MET A 315 -13.77 -7.57 -15.17
N PRO A 316 -12.86 -7.14 -14.25
CA PRO A 316 -13.24 -6.76 -12.89
C PRO A 316 -14.34 -5.70 -12.83
N ALA A 317 -15.34 -5.87 -11.96
CA ALA A 317 -16.48 -4.95 -11.83
C ALA A 317 -16.04 -3.53 -11.44
N ASP A 318 -15.07 -3.40 -10.55
CA ASP A 318 -14.47 -2.13 -10.15
C ASP A 318 -13.74 -1.44 -11.32
N LEU A 319 -13.04 -2.18 -12.17
CA LEU A 319 -12.43 -1.68 -13.40
C LEU A 319 -13.50 -1.20 -14.38
N LEU A 320 -14.57 -1.98 -14.57
CA LEU A 320 -15.70 -1.60 -15.46
C LEU A 320 -16.42 -0.36 -14.93
N ALA A 321 -16.61 -0.26 -13.62
CA ALA A 321 -17.19 0.92 -12.98
C ALA A 321 -16.28 2.15 -13.14
N ALA A 322 -14.96 1.99 -12.99
CA ALA A 322 -13.98 3.05 -13.19
C ALA A 322 -13.95 3.52 -14.67
N LEU A 323 -13.99 2.56 -15.59
CA LEU A 323 -14.13 2.84 -17.02
C LEU A 323 -15.39 3.65 -17.33
N ALA A 324 -16.55 3.22 -16.84
CA ALA A 324 -17.82 3.91 -17.02
C ALA A 324 -17.81 5.31 -16.38
N TYR A 325 -17.12 5.46 -15.25
CA TYR A 325 -16.94 6.77 -14.62
C TYR A 325 -16.08 7.70 -15.49
N GLN A 326 -14.98 7.21 -16.04
CA GLN A 326 -14.13 7.96 -16.97
C GLN A 326 -14.91 8.39 -18.23
N GLU A 327 -15.80 7.54 -18.72
CA GLU A 327 -16.57 7.80 -19.93
C GLU A 327 -17.68 8.85 -19.71
N SER A 328 -18.47 8.71 -18.66
CA SER A 328 -19.71 9.48 -18.47
C SER A 328 -19.97 10.00 -17.07
N HIS A 329 -19.11 9.72 -16.11
CA HIS A 329 -19.39 9.88 -14.67
C HIS A 329 -20.68 9.14 -14.24
N TRP A 330 -20.89 7.95 -14.79
CA TRP A 330 -22.13 7.14 -14.64
C TRP A 330 -23.41 7.88 -15.03
N ASP A 331 -23.39 8.63 -16.12
CA ASP A 331 -24.59 9.24 -16.67
C ASP A 331 -25.08 8.43 -17.89
N PRO A 332 -26.22 7.68 -17.76
CA PRO A 332 -26.75 6.89 -18.87
C PRO A 332 -27.23 7.75 -20.07
N GLN A 333 -27.48 9.01 -19.83
CA GLN A 333 -27.95 9.96 -20.87
C GLN A 333 -26.83 10.78 -21.48
N ALA A 334 -25.56 10.51 -21.11
CA ALA A 334 -24.42 11.25 -21.62
C ALA A 334 -24.34 11.21 -23.16
N VAL A 335 -24.04 12.38 -23.75
CA VAL A 335 -23.87 12.53 -25.19
C VAL A 335 -22.66 13.43 -25.44
N SER A 336 -21.67 12.92 -26.18
CA SER A 336 -20.53 13.74 -26.60
C SER A 336 -20.82 14.56 -27.87
N PRO A 337 -20.04 15.63 -28.13
CA PRO A 337 -20.12 16.39 -29.39
C PRO A 337 -19.88 15.54 -30.64
N THR A 338 -19.18 14.41 -30.50
CA THR A 338 -18.88 13.47 -31.59
C THR A 338 -19.95 12.37 -31.76
N GLY A 339 -21.02 12.41 -30.96
CA GLY A 339 -22.17 11.51 -31.09
C GLY A 339 -22.01 10.15 -30.42
N VAL A 340 -20.97 9.93 -29.57
CA VAL A 340 -20.93 8.78 -28.66
C VAL A 340 -21.94 9.00 -27.53
N ARG A 341 -22.53 7.91 -27.01
CA ARG A 341 -23.66 8.01 -26.08
C ARG A 341 -23.64 6.92 -25.00
N GLY A 342 -24.30 7.24 -23.89
CA GLY A 342 -24.63 6.36 -22.79
C GLY A 342 -23.48 6.21 -21.79
N ILE A 343 -23.73 5.39 -20.78
CA ILE A 343 -22.84 5.23 -19.63
C ILE A 343 -21.41 4.79 -20.00
N MET A 344 -21.25 4.02 -21.10
CA MET A 344 -19.97 3.52 -21.62
C MET A 344 -19.50 4.26 -22.89
N MET A 345 -20.16 5.36 -23.28
CA MET A 345 -19.83 6.21 -24.41
C MET A 345 -19.51 5.46 -25.71
N LEU A 346 -20.36 4.49 -26.06
CA LEU A 346 -20.18 3.68 -27.27
C LEU A 346 -20.47 4.48 -28.54
N THR A 347 -19.61 4.31 -29.56
CA THR A 347 -19.92 4.79 -30.91
C THR A 347 -21.09 4.00 -31.49
N GLN A 348 -21.77 4.56 -32.50
CA GLN A 348 -22.87 3.83 -33.17
C GLN A 348 -22.35 2.54 -33.85
N ASN A 349 -21.17 2.58 -34.47
CA ASN A 349 -20.59 1.42 -35.12
C ASN A 349 -20.18 0.34 -34.13
N THR A 350 -19.55 0.72 -33.00
CA THR A 350 -19.18 -0.20 -31.93
C THR A 350 -20.43 -0.86 -31.35
N ALA A 351 -21.45 -0.09 -30.98
CA ALA A 351 -22.70 -0.61 -30.44
C ALA A 351 -23.36 -1.61 -31.41
N LYS A 352 -23.44 -1.26 -32.71
CA LYS A 352 -23.99 -2.16 -33.74
C LYS A 352 -23.19 -3.48 -33.83
N SER A 353 -21.86 -3.41 -33.79
CA SER A 353 -21.01 -4.62 -33.87
C SER A 353 -21.14 -5.53 -32.63
N LEU A 354 -21.57 -4.97 -31.49
CA LEU A 354 -21.79 -5.67 -30.24
C LEU A 354 -23.25 -6.10 -30.02
N GLY A 355 -24.18 -5.74 -30.94
CA GLY A 355 -25.59 -6.02 -30.80
C GLY A 355 -26.30 -5.13 -29.77
N VAL A 356 -25.71 -3.96 -29.44
CA VAL A 356 -26.32 -2.98 -28.52
C VAL A 356 -27.27 -2.07 -29.31
N ASP A 357 -28.55 -2.33 -29.22
CA ASP A 357 -29.58 -1.55 -29.94
C ASP A 357 -29.83 -0.19 -29.31
N ASN A 358 -29.76 -0.09 -28.00
CA ASN A 358 -29.98 1.17 -27.27
C ASN A 358 -28.82 1.49 -26.33
N ARG A 359 -27.94 2.40 -26.74
CA ARG A 359 -26.79 2.85 -25.97
C ARG A 359 -27.14 3.66 -24.71
N LEU A 360 -28.40 4.11 -24.58
CA LEU A 360 -28.89 4.84 -23.41
C LEU A 360 -29.53 3.91 -22.37
N ASN A 361 -29.68 2.62 -22.68
CA ASN A 361 -30.03 1.60 -21.70
C ASN A 361 -28.77 1.19 -20.92
N PRO A 362 -28.72 1.39 -19.59
CA PRO A 362 -27.51 1.13 -18.81
C PRO A 362 -27.04 -0.33 -18.90
N ALA A 363 -27.94 -1.29 -18.75
CA ALA A 363 -27.61 -2.73 -18.78
C ALA A 363 -26.98 -3.10 -20.14
N ALA A 364 -27.64 -2.76 -21.25
CA ALA A 364 -27.11 -3.06 -22.59
C ALA A 364 -25.78 -2.33 -22.89
N ALA A 365 -25.61 -1.11 -22.37
CA ALA A 365 -24.40 -0.33 -22.59
C ALA A 365 -23.22 -0.84 -21.76
N ILE A 366 -23.45 -1.24 -20.50
CA ILE A 366 -22.44 -1.81 -19.60
C ILE A 366 -21.98 -3.17 -20.14
N ASP A 367 -22.90 -4.08 -20.44
CA ASP A 367 -22.61 -5.35 -21.08
C ASP A 367 -21.80 -5.17 -22.37
N GLY A 368 -22.27 -4.31 -23.28
CA GLY A 368 -21.56 -4.03 -24.53
C GLY A 368 -20.17 -3.45 -24.33
N GLY A 369 -20.00 -2.51 -23.40
CA GLY A 369 -18.73 -1.91 -23.04
C GLY A 369 -17.74 -2.90 -22.44
N ALA A 370 -18.24 -3.77 -21.52
CA ALA A 370 -17.45 -4.83 -20.91
C ALA A 370 -16.97 -5.86 -21.95
N ARG A 371 -17.85 -6.33 -22.82
CA ARG A 371 -17.46 -7.22 -23.94
C ARG A 371 -16.48 -6.55 -24.91
N TYR A 372 -16.60 -5.25 -25.13
CA TYR A 372 -15.65 -4.52 -25.96
C TYR A 372 -14.27 -4.46 -25.32
N LEU A 373 -14.18 -4.19 -24.02
CA LEU A 373 -12.91 -4.20 -23.27
C LEU A 373 -12.31 -5.61 -23.26
N ALA A 374 -13.10 -6.62 -22.95
CA ALA A 374 -12.68 -8.03 -22.95
C ALA A 374 -12.13 -8.47 -24.32
N ASP A 375 -12.78 -8.07 -25.44
CA ASP A 375 -12.24 -8.34 -26.79
C ASP A 375 -10.89 -7.63 -27.01
N ARG A 376 -10.70 -6.39 -26.50
CA ARG A 376 -9.40 -5.71 -26.60
C ARG A 376 -8.32 -6.45 -25.80
N HIS A 377 -8.64 -6.90 -24.61
CA HIS A 377 -7.78 -7.66 -23.73
C HIS A 377 -7.41 -9.03 -24.31
N GLN A 378 -8.37 -9.80 -24.78
CA GLN A 378 -8.16 -11.13 -25.39
C GLN A 378 -7.35 -11.08 -26.68
N ARG A 379 -7.31 -9.95 -27.39
CA ARG A 379 -6.50 -9.78 -28.61
C ARG A 379 -5.03 -9.46 -28.33
N LEU A 380 -4.66 -9.28 -27.10
CA LEU A 380 -3.28 -9.18 -26.63
C LEU A 380 -2.74 -10.58 -26.32
N PRO A 381 -1.42 -10.83 -26.40
CA PRO A 381 -0.85 -12.13 -26.07
C PRO A 381 -1.19 -12.56 -24.62
N ASP A 382 -1.54 -13.84 -24.44
CA ASP A 382 -1.83 -14.38 -23.11
C ASP A 382 -0.60 -14.43 -22.18
N THR A 383 0.60 -14.34 -22.78
CA THR A 383 1.87 -14.27 -22.04
C THR A 383 2.18 -12.88 -21.50
N LEU A 384 1.35 -11.88 -21.81
CA LEU A 384 1.52 -10.54 -21.29
C LEU A 384 1.09 -10.55 -19.81
N PRO A 385 1.96 -10.11 -18.89
CA PRO A 385 1.58 -10.04 -17.49
C PRO A 385 0.53 -8.93 -17.24
N GLU A 386 -0.27 -9.11 -16.22
CA GLU A 386 -1.04 -8.01 -15.64
C GLU A 386 -0.09 -7.14 -14.76
N PRO A 387 -0.35 -5.85 -14.66
CA PRO A 387 -1.47 -5.09 -15.23
C PRO A 387 -1.23 -4.54 -16.65
N ASP A 388 -0.09 -4.79 -17.28
CA ASP A 388 0.29 -4.23 -18.59
C ASP A 388 -0.74 -4.59 -19.68
N ARG A 389 -1.23 -5.83 -19.64
CA ARG A 389 -2.24 -6.32 -20.59
C ARG A 389 -3.53 -5.51 -20.49
N THR A 390 -4.01 -5.28 -19.30
CA THR A 390 -5.20 -4.46 -19.02
C THR A 390 -4.98 -3.00 -19.45
N TYR A 391 -3.82 -2.40 -19.19
CA TYR A 391 -3.55 -1.02 -19.58
C TYR A 391 -3.49 -0.85 -21.10
N LEU A 392 -2.91 -1.78 -21.82
CA LEU A 392 -2.92 -1.79 -23.29
C LEU A 392 -4.32 -2.02 -23.87
N ALA A 393 -5.16 -2.81 -23.19
CA ALA A 393 -6.57 -2.96 -23.57
C ALA A 393 -7.36 -1.67 -23.39
N LEU A 394 -7.19 -0.99 -22.26
CA LEU A 394 -7.80 0.34 -21.99
C LEU A 394 -7.32 1.40 -23.00
N ALA A 395 -6.02 1.43 -23.30
CA ALA A 395 -5.51 2.31 -24.35
C ALA A 395 -6.15 1.99 -25.71
N SER A 396 -6.35 0.69 -26.02
CA SER A 396 -7.02 0.25 -27.23
C SER A 396 -8.51 0.59 -27.26
N TYR A 397 -9.16 0.62 -26.11
CA TYR A 397 -10.54 1.09 -25.94
C TYR A 397 -10.68 2.57 -26.32
N ASN A 398 -9.78 3.41 -25.82
CA ASN A 398 -9.77 4.86 -26.01
C ASN A 398 -9.38 5.28 -27.44
N ILE A 399 -8.14 4.95 -27.87
CA ILE A 399 -7.56 5.46 -29.13
C ILE A 399 -7.81 4.54 -30.32
N GLY A 400 -8.28 3.32 -30.05
CA GLY A 400 -8.46 2.27 -31.05
C GLY A 400 -7.22 1.37 -31.24
N ARG A 401 -7.48 0.07 -31.35
CA ARG A 401 -6.44 -0.98 -31.46
C ARG A 401 -5.42 -0.72 -32.57
N GLY A 402 -5.85 -0.14 -33.71
CA GLY A 402 -4.95 0.16 -34.83
C GLY A 402 -3.80 1.09 -34.44
N HIS A 403 -4.11 2.14 -33.69
CA HIS A 403 -3.08 3.08 -33.23
C HIS A 403 -2.17 2.49 -32.15
N VAL A 404 -2.69 1.61 -31.29
CA VAL A 404 -1.86 0.87 -30.33
C VAL A 404 -0.90 -0.07 -31.03
N LEU A 405 -1.34 -0.80 -32.08
CA LEU A 405 -0.46 -1.65 -32.90
C LEU A 405 0.63 -0.84 -33.63
N ASP A 406 0.30 0.35 -34.12
CA ASP A 406 1.28 1.28 -34.70
C ASP A 406 2.32 1.70 -33.65
N ALA A 407 1.87 2.05 -32.43
CA ALA A 407 2.76 2.43 -31.34
C ALA A 407 3.65 1.24 -30.89
N GLN A 408 3.09 0.03 -30.81
CA GLN A 408 3.87 -1.19 -30.54
C GLN A 408 4.96 -1.47 -31.59
N LYS A 409 4.65 -1.20 -32.86
CA LYS A 409 5.65 -1.30 -33.92
C LYS A 409 6.75 -0.25 -33.72
N LEU A 410 6.36 0.99 -33.44
CA LEU A 410 7.28 2.08 -33.18
C LEU A 410 8.16 1.83 -31.94
N ALA A 411 7.61 1.23 -30.87
CA ALA A 411 8.36 0.81 -29.70
C ALA A 411 9.52 -0.12 -30.06
N ARG A 412 9.26 -1.15 -30.87
CA ARG A 412 10.31 -2.08 -31.35
C ARG A 412 11.38 -1.36 -32.16
N GLU A 413 11.01 -0.40 -33.01
CA GLU A 413 11.94 0.39 -33.81
C GLU A 413 12.81 1.30 -32.96
N LEU A 414 12.32 1.71 -31.78
CA LEU A 414 13.03 2.55 -30.79
C LEU A 414 13.79 1.73 -29.74
N GLY A 415 13.78 0.39 -29.82
CA GLY A 415 14.43 -0.49 -28.85
C GLY A 415 13.71 -0.58 -27.51
N LYS A 416 12.40 -0.26 -27.48
CA LYS A 416 11.51 -0.33 -26.32
C LYS A 416 10.64 -1.58 -26.36
N ASP A 417 10.19 -2.04 -25.18
CA ASP A 417 9.28 -3.18 -25.08
C ASP A 417 7.85 -2.77 -25.50
N PRO A 418 7.29 -3.31 -26.59
CA PRO A 418 5.95 -3.02 -27.05
C PRO A 418 4.85 -3.58 -26.14
N HIS A 419 5.23 -4.34 -25.11
CA HIS A 419 4.33 -5.03 -24.20
C HIS A 419 4.38 -4.47 -22.78
N SER A 420 5.38 -3.66 -22.44
CA SER A 420 5.47 -2.93 -21.19
C SER A 420 4.66 -1.63 -21.27
N TRP A 421 3.78 -1.40 -20.31
CA TRP A 421 3.06 -0.11 -20.22
C TRP A 421 4.01 1.05 -19.95
N GLU A 422 5.07 0.82 -19.17
CA GLU A 422 6.08 1.83 -18.88
C GLU A 422 6.72 2.36 -20.16
N ASP A 423 7.07 1.49 -21.10
CA ASP A 423 7.60 1.89 -22.40
C ASP A 423 6.52 2.45 -23.33
N MET A 424 5.33 1.86 -23.32
CA MET A 424 4.25 2.26 -24.21
C MET A 424 3.66 3.64 -23.86
N LYS A 425 3.67 4.06 -22.59
CA LYS A 425 3.24 5.41 -22.20
C LYS A 425 4.16 6.52 -22.74
N GLU A 426 5.42 6.21 -23.03
CA GLU A 426 6.35 7.13 -23.69
C GLU A 426 6.22 7.10 -25.22
N VAL A 427 5.88 5.97 -25.79
CA VAL A 427 5.79 5.78 -27.25
C VAL A 427 4.44 6.23 -27.80
N LEU A 428 3.34 6.00 -27.10
CA LEU A 428 2.00 6.42 -27.54
C LEU A 428 1.92 7.91 -27.91
N PRO A 429 2.48 8.87 -27.12
CA PRO A 429 2.50 10.28 -27.47
C PRO A 429 3.17 10.59 -28.80
N LEU A 430 4.14 9.78 -29.23
CA LEU A 430 4.83 9.96 -30.53
C LEU A 430 3.90 9.79 -31.73
N LYS A 431 2.70 9.22 -31.56
CA LYS A 431 1.64 9.19 -32.58
C LYS A 431 1.12 10.59 -32.95
N ALA A 432 1.41 11.63 -32.16
CA ALA A 432 1.14 13.01 -32.49
C ALA A 432 2.35 13.74 -33.11
N ASP A 433 3.53 13.14 -33.09
CA ASP A 433 4.76 13.77 -33.59
C ASP A 433 4.96 13.57 -35.10
N LYS A 434 5.20 14.65 -35.82
CA LYS A 434 5.40 14.67 -37.29
C LYS A 434 6.58 13.85 -37.76
N ARG A 435 7.53 13.52 -36.88
CA ARG A 435 8.67 12.65 -37.21
C ARG A 435 8.29 11.19 -37.32
N TYR A 436 7.23 10.75 -36.61
CA TYR A 436 6.86 9.35 -36.45
C TYR A 436 5.56 8.97 -37.13
N TYR A 437 4.45 9.70 -36.92
CA TYR A 437 3.13 9.27 -37.40
C TYR A 437 3.02 9.10 -38.91
N PRO A 438 3.75 9.84 -39.82
CA PRO A 438 3.63 9.61 -41.26
C PRO A 438 4.12 8.24 -41.72
N GLN A 439 4.95 7.59 -40.89
CA GLN A 439 5.52 6.25 -41.16
C GLN A 439 4.66 5.12 -40.61
N THR A 440 3.57 5.45 -39.88
CA THR A 440 2.67 4.46 -39.28
C THR A 440 1.45 4.22 -40.17
N ARG A 441 0.86 3.01 -40.06
CA ARG A 441 -0.27 2.59 -40.93
C ARG A 441 -1.51 3.47 -40.74
N TYR A 442 -1.82 3.85 -39.52
CA TYR A 442 -3.03 4.57 -39.16
C TYR A 442 -2.80 6.10 -38.99
N GLY A 443 -1.57 6.57 -39.25
CA GLY A 443 -1.24 7.99 -39.26
C GLY A 443 -1.32 8.66 -37.89
N TYR A 444 -1.70 9.94 -37.90
CA TYR A 444 -1.81 10.78 -36.72
C TYR A 444 -2.88 10.31 -35.73
N ALA A 445 -2.54 10.35 -34.45
CA ALA A 445 -3.48 10.25 -33.35
C ALA A 445 -2.99 11.06 -32.14
N ARG A 446 -3.91 11.47 -31.27
CA ARG A 446 -3.60 12.16 -30.01
C ARG A 446 -3.11 11.15 -28.94
N GLY A 447 -1.91 10.61 -29.17
CA GLY A 447 -1.36 9.49 -28.42
C GLY A 447 -1.11 9.74 -26.92
N TYR A 448 -1.13 11.01 -26.47
CA TYR A 448 -1.10 11.35 -25.05
C TYR A 448 -2.46 11.10 -24.35
N GLU A 449 -3.59 11.11 -25.08
CA GLU A 449 -4.91 10.89 -24.49
C GLU A 449 -5.05 9.50 -23.85
N PRO A 450 -4.68 8.38 -24.49
CA PRO A 450 -4.77 7.06 -23.86
C PRO A 450 -3.88 6.91 -22.63
N VAL A 451 -2.76 7.63 -22.55
CA VAL A 451 -1.89 7.61 -21.36
C VAL A 451 -2.63 8.22 -20.16
N HIS A 452 -3.16 9.42 -20.30
CA HIS A 452 -3.97 10.05 -19.26
C HIS A 452 -5.27 9.29 -18.96
N TYR A 453 -5.85 8.65 -19.96
CA TYR A 453 -7.06 7.85 -19.82
C TYR A 453 -6.83 6.65 -18.90
N VAL A 454 -5.79 5.86 -19.17
CA VAL A 454 -5.40 4.73 -18.32
C VAL A 454 -5.09 5.19 -16.91
N GLN A 455 -4.31 6.26 -16.76
CA GLN A 455 -3.93 6.82 -15.48
C GLN A 455 -5.14 7.24 -14.63
N ARG A 456 -6.14 7.90 -15.23
CA ARG A 456 -7.37 8.27 -14.53
C ARG A 456 -8.21 7.05 -14.12
N ILE A 457 -8.34 6.05 -15.01
CA ILE A 457 -9.09 4.83 -14.70
C ILE A 457 -8.46 4.10 -13.53
N ARG A 458 -7.13 3.98 -13.47
CA ARG A 458 -6.42 3.40 -12.33
C ARG A 458 -6.78 4.13 -11.02
N ASN A 459 -6.71 5.45 -11.02
CA ASN A 459 -7.09 6.26 -9.86
C ASN A 459 -8.56 6.07 -9.45
N TYR A 460 -9.47 6.03 -10.43
CA TYR A 460 -10.89 5.79 -10.14
C TYR A 460 -11.12 4.39 -9.61
N GLN A 461 -10.47 3.39 -10.19
CA GLN A 461 -10.57 2.00 -9.78
C GLN A 461 -10.18 1.81 -8.33
N ASP A 462 -9.05 2.37 -7.90
CA ASP A 462 -8.59 2.28 -6.51
C ASP A 462 -9.63 2.81 -5.51
N VAL A 463 -10.22 3.97 -5.80
CA VAL A 463 -11.24 4.58 -4.93
C VAL A 463 -12.55 3.78 -4.97
N ILE A 464 -12.97 3.33 -6.15
CA ILE A 464 -14.21 2.58 -6.35
C ILE A 464 -14.10 1.19 -5.74
N SER A 465 -12.97 0.50 -5.90
CA SER A 465 -12.72 -0.83 -5.32
C SER A 465 -12.89 -0.80 -3.80
N ALA A 466 -12.27 0.18 -3.13
CA ALA A 466 -12.43 0.36 -1.70
C ALA A 466 -13.90 0.62 -1.29
N ALA A 467 -14.62 1.43 -2.08
CA ALA A 467 -16.02 1.73 -1.81
C ALA A 467 -16.94 0.51 -2.03
N MET A 468 -16.69 -0.31 -3.05
CA MET A 468 -17.50 -1.51 -3.36
C MET A 468 -17.48 -2.55 -2.25
N VAL A 469 -16.41 -2.63 -1.45
CA VAL A 469 -16.32 -3.53 -0.27
C VAL A 469 -17.37 -3.17 0.79
N PHE A 470 -17.78 -1.91 0.88
CA PHE A 470 -18.70 -1.41 1.90
C PHE A 470 -20.13 -1.16 1.39
N LEU A 471 -20.37 -1.28 0.08
CA LEU A 471 -21.72 -1.14 -0.45
C LEU A 471 -22.54 -2.41 -0.10
N PRO A 472 -23.76 -2.26 0.47
CA PRO A 472 -24.63 -3.41 0.71
C PRO A 472 -25.00 -4.01 -0.65
N LEU A 473 -24.60 -5.25 -0.88
CA LEU A 473 -25.19 -6.07 -1.94
C LEU A 473 -26.64 -6.31 -1.54
N GLU A 474 -27.61 -5.93 -2.36
CA GLU A 474 -29.01 -6.30 -2.10
C GLU A 474 -29.07 -7.83 -2.08
N GLU A 475 -29.40 -8.42 -0.91
CA GLU A 475 -29.72 -9.84 -0.80
C GLU A 475 -30.93 -10.11 -1.70
N GLY A 476 -30.69 -10.75 -2.84
CA GLY A 476 -31.71 -11.15 -3.79
C GLY A 476 -32.63 -12.27 -3.29
#